data_881955ec7bb575145d454624edf4271a
#
_entry.id   881955ec7bb575145d454624edf4271a
#
_cell.length_a   1.000
_cell.length_b   1.000
_cell.length_c   1.000
_cell.angle_alpha   90.00
_cell.angle_beta   90.00
_cell.angle_gamma   90.00
#
_symmetry.space_group_name_H-M   'P 1'
#
loop_
_entity.id
_entity.type
_entity.pdbx_description
1 polymer ?
#
loop_
_entity_poly.entity_id
_entity_poly.type
_entity_poly.pdbx_seq_one_letter_code
_entity_poly.pdbx_strand_id
1 'polypeptide(L)'
;RESQFQKAEYKRQERFWKEETGKLQRQVDDRKCRIQRLKTERKTRSAALQQQLFEQFKMLNFLGESKDLCEIFEQTVHKTPPAGAGECAAPKLLQQAYLHDWKPIAMAEFWWGASPKTEIRYHGHYYPACKGKCEPILQHMLQGLEVDENPMLKSMQSITEKLEVVYEDEWLV
;
A
#
# COMPACT_ATOMS: atom_id res chain seq x y z
N ARG A 1 13.41 60.15 -40.90
CA ARG A 1 12.62 60.52 -39.66
C ARG A 1 11.59 59.44 -39.29
N GLU A 2 10.84 58.91 -40.22
CA GLU A 2 9.79 57.90 -39.97
C GLU A 2 10.37 56.58 -39.42
N SER A 3 11.47 56.10 -39.98
CA SER A 3 12.19 54.89 -39.53
C SER A 3 12.72 54.98 -38.10
N GLN A 4 13.14 56.16 -37.65
CA GLN A 4 13.63 56.35 -36.27
C GLN A 4 12.46 56.37 -35.27
N PHE A 5 11.33 56.93 -35.64
CA PHE A 5 10.12 56.92 -34.83
C PHE A 5 9.59 55.49 -34.64
N GLN A 6 9.48 54.72 -35.70
CA GLN A 6 9.05 53.33 -35.67
C GLN A 6 9.99 52.46 -34.78
N LYS A 7 11.30 52.63 -34.86
CA LYS A 7 12.26 51.95 -33.99
C LYS A 7 12.08 52.31 -32.50
N ALA A 8 11.81 53.57 -32.22
CA ALA A 8 11.59 54.04 -30.86
C ALA A 8 10.29 53.48 -30.29
N GLU A 9 9.22 53.43 -31.10
CA GLU A 9 7.92 52.83 -30.71
C GLU A 9 8.05 51.34 -30.46
N TYR A 10 8.68 50.59 -31.33
CA TYR A 10 8.98 49.18 -31.15
C TYR A 10 9.71 48.89 -29.82
N LYS A 11 10.77 49.67 -29.50
CA LYS A 11 11.50 49.53 -28.25
C LYS A 11 10.67 49.86 -27.00
N ARG A 12 9.68 50.77 -27.12
CA ARG A 12 8.72 51.02 -26.01
C ARG A 12 7.78 49.86 -25.80
N GLN A 13 7.22 49.33 -26.86
CA GLN A 13 6.34 48.17 -26.79
C GLN A 13 7.06 46.92 -26.29
N GLU A 14 8.27 46.67 -26.76
CA GLU A 14 9.12 45.57 -26.28
C GLU A 14 9.38 45.66 -24.76
N ARG A 15 9.74 46.85 -24.26
CA ARG A 15 9.93 47.08 -22.82
C ARG A 15 8.66 46.87 -22.02
N PHE A 16 7.54 47.39 -22.50
CA PHE A 16 6.24 47.23 -21.86
C PHE A 16 5.85 45.74 -21.75
N TRP A 17 5.92 45.00 -22.85
CA TRP A 17 5.57 43.57 -22.83
C TRP A 17 6.56 42.76 -22.02
N LYS A 18 7.84 43.09 -22.03
CA LYS A 18 8.83 42.41 -21.18
C LYS A 18 8.56 42.65 -19.69
N GLU A 19 8.12 43.81 -19.31
CA GLU A 19 7.75 44.13 -17.92
C GLU A 19 6.47 43.39 -17.53
N GLU A 20 5.44 43.44 -18.35
CA GLU A 20 4.16 42.75 -18.06
C GLU A 20 4.29 41.22 -18.02
N THR A 21 4.98 40.65 -19.00
CA THR A 21 5.26 39.20 -18.97
C THR A 21 6.11 38.81 -17.77
N GLY A 22 7.08 39.65 -17.38
CA GLY A 22 7.90 39.45 -16.20
C GLY A 22 7.08 39.49 -14.89
N LYS A 23 6.06 40.37 -14.80
CA LYS A 23 5.14 40.40 -13.65
C LYS A 23 4.32 39.13 -13.57
N LEU A 24 3.73 38.71 -14.70
CA LEU A 24 2.92 37.49 -14.76
C LEU A 24 3.75 36.24 -14.48
N GLN A 25 4.97 36.17 -15.03
CA GLN A 25 5.87 35.04 -14.77
C GLN A 25 6.19 34.90 -13.28
N ARG A 26 6.51 35.99 -12.59
CA ARG A 26 6.74 35.99 -11.13
C ARG A 26 5.52 35.46 -10.37
N GLN A 27 4.29 35.88 -10.72
CA GLN A 27 3.09 35.37 -10.10
C GLN A 27 2.91 33.86 -10.32
N VAL A 28 3.21 33.36 -11.52
CA VAL A 28 3.16 31.94 -11.83
C VAL A 28 4.19 31.17 -11.00
N ASP A 29 5.41 31.68 -10.89
CA ASP A 29 6.49 31.03 -10.15
C ASP A 29 6.21 31.00 -8.64
N ASP A 30 5.67 32.09 -8.08
CA ASP A 30 5.21 32.13 -6.68
C ASP A 30 4.11 31.10 -6.40
N ARG A 31 3.14 30.98 -7.32
CA ARG A 31 2.08 29.97 -7.18
C ARG A 31 2.62 28.55 -7.30
N LYS A 32 3.53 28.29 -8.22
CA LYS A 32 4.19 26.99 -8.36
C LYS A 32 4.97 26.62 -7.08
N CYS A 33 5.74 27.56 -6.55
CA CYS A 33 6.48 27.37 -5.30
C CYS A 33 5.54 27.05 -4.13
N ARG A 34 4.43 27.81 -4.00
CA ARG A 34 3.41 27.54 -2.97
C ARG A 34 2.78 26.16 -3.11
N ILE A 35 2.43 25.75 -4.33
CA ILE A 35 1.86 24.41 -4.59
C ILE A 35 2.86 23.32 -4.20
N GLN A 36 4.13 23.49 -4.56
CA GLN A 36 5.16 22.52 -4.23
C GLN A 36 5.35 22.39 -2.71
N ARG A 37 5.38 23.50 -2.00
CA ARG A 37 5.44 23.52 -0.53
C ARG A 37 4.25 22.78 0.09
N LEU A 38 3.04 23.07 -0.36
CA LEU A 38 1.82 22.41 0.14
C LEU A 38 1.80 20.90 -0.15
N LYS A 39 2.30 20.48 -1.31
CA LYS A 39 2.44 19.05 -1.65
C LYS A 39 3.42 18.34 -0.71
N THR A 40 4.56 18.96 -0.42
CA THR A 40 5.56 18.41 0.49
C THR A 40 5.01 18.33 1.91
N GLU A 41 4.39 19.40 2.40
CA GLU A 41 3.77 19.46 3.73
C GLU A 41 2.68 18.38 3.88
N ARG A 42 1.79 18.24 2.89
CA ARG A 42 0.78 17.20 2.88
C ARG A 42 1.39 15.80 2.97
N LYS A 43 2.42 15.52 2.15
CA LYS A 43 3.12 14.22 2.16
C LYS A 43 3.69 13.92 3.55
N THR A 44 4.38 14.87 4.15
CA THR A 44 5.00 14.71 5.48
C THR A 44 3.94 14.47 6.56
N ARG A 45 2.88 15.30 6.58
CA ARG A 45 1.80 15.16 7.57
C ARG A 45 1.03 13.85 7.42
N SER A 46 0.75 13.43 6.17
CA SER A 46 0.07 12.16 5.91
C SER A 46 0.92 10.97 6.35
N ALA A 47 2.22 10.99 6.10
CA ALA A 47 3.11 9.93 6.54
C ALA A 47 3.22 9.84 8.07
N ALA A 48 3.33 10.99 8.73
CA ALA A 48 3.37 11.04 10.20
C ALA A 48 2.06 10.55 10.84
N LEU A 49 0.91 10.96 10.30
CA LEU A 49 -0.39 10.49 10.77
C LEU A 49 -0.56 8.98 10.55
N GLN A 50 -0.15 8.47 9.39
CA GLN A 50 -0.23 7.04 9.09
C GLN A 50 0.63 6.22 10.06
N GLN A 51 1.84 6.69 10.39
CA GLN A 51 2.70 6.06 11.37
C GLN A 51 2.04 5.99 12.75
N GLN A 52 1.47 7.10 13.22
CA GLN A 52 0.74 7.14 14.50
C GLN A 52 -0.46 6.17 14.52
N LEU A 53 -1.20 6.08 13.41
CA LEU A 53 -2.32 5.13 13.31
C LEU A 53 -1.83 3.68 13.39
N PHE A 54 -0.72 3.33 12.75
CA PHE A 54 -0.15 1.98 12.81
C PHE A 54 0.31 1.60 14.22
N GLU A 55 0.92 2.53 14.97
CA GLU A 55 1.34 2.34 16.36
C GLU A 55 0.15 2.19 17.32
N GLN A 56 -0.98 2.83 17.02
CA GLN A 56 -2.21 2.71 17.80
C GLN A 56 -3.03 1.47 17.48
N PHE A 57 -2.81 0.88 16.31
CA PHE A 57 -3.59 -0.25 15.83
C PHE A 57 -3.03 -1.56 16.39
N LYS A 58 -3.51 -1.91 17.59
CA LYS A 58 -3.06 -3.09 18.35
C LYS A 58 -3.82 -4.35 17.91
N MET A 59 -3.09 -5.43 17.68
CA MET A 59 -3.59 -6.75 17.32
C MET A 59 -3.28 -7.74 18.43
N LEU A 60 -4.31 -8.40 18.95
CA LEU A 60 -4.20 -9.50 19.92
C LEU A 60 -3.91 -10.81 19.20
N ASN A 61 -3.07 -11.66 19.80
CA ASN A 61 -3.03 -13.09 19.45
C ASN A 61 -3.92 -13.92 20.40
N PHE A 62 -4.06 -15.22 20.12
CA PHE A 62 -4.87 -16.10 20.96
C PHE A 62 -4.30 -16.30 22.37
N LEU A 63 -2.98 -16.05 22.58
CA LEU A 63 -2.34 -16.09 23.90
C LEU A 63 -2.57 -14.82 24.73
N GLY A 64 -3.24 -13.81 24.18
CA GLY A 64 -3.49 -12.52 24.83
C GLY A 64 -2.33 -11.51 24.68
N GLU A 65 -1.32 -11.81 23.88
CA GLU A 65 -0.24 -10.87 23.59
C GLU A 65 -0.67 -9.85 22.55
N SER A 66 -0.33 -8.59 22.78
CA SER A 66 -0.69 -7.47 21.90
C SER A 66 0.53 -6.91 21.20
N LYS A 67 0.49 -6.80 19.87
CA LYS A 67 1.48 -6.09 19.05
C LYS A 67 0.81 -5.04 18.19
N ASP A 68 1.51 -3.93 17.95
CA ASP A 68 1.05 -2.96 16.95
C ASP A 68 1.47 -3.38 15.53
N LEU A 69 0.93 -2.70 14.53
CA LEU A 69 1.24 -3.03 13.15
C LEU A 69 2.72 -2.79 12.82
N CYS A 70 3.37 -1.81 13.43
CA CYS A 70 4.80 -1.56 13.20
C CYS A 70 5.64 -2.71 13.71
N GLU A 71 5.38 -3.21 14.93
CA GLU A 71 6.04 -4.37 15.52
C GLU A 71 5.84 -5.64 14.69
N ILE A 72 4.61 -5.87 14.18
CA ILE A 72 4.30 -7.03 13.34
C ILE A 72 5.07 -6.99 12.01
N PHE A 73 5.19 -5.81 11.41
CA PHE A 73 5.84 -5.67 10.10
C PHE A 73 7.35 -5.47 10.15
N GLU A 74 7.94 -5.18 11.31
CA GLU A 74 9.38 -4.96 11.48
C GLU A 74 10.23 -6.11 10.93
N GLN A 75 9.78 -7.34 11.13
CA GLN A 75 10.48 -8.56 10.69
C GLN A 75 10.09 -9.00 9.26
N THR A 76 9.22 -8.28 8.59
CA THR A 76 8.83 -8.58 7.22
C THR A 76 9.76 -7.93 6.20
N VAL A 77 9.70 -8.38 4.94
CA VAL A 77 10.45 -7.79 3.83
C VAL A 77 10.12 -6.29 3.66
N HIS A 78 8.91 -5.89 3.98
CA HIS A 78 8.44 -4.51 3.84
C HIS A 78 8.90 -3.58 4.96
N LYS A 79 9.22 -4.12 6.15
CA LYS A 79 9.61 -3.40 7.39
C LYS A 79 8.61 -2.33 7.88
N THR A 80 7.68 -1.93 7.04
CA THR A 80 6.63 -0.95 7.36
C THR A 80 5.28 -1.47 6.88
N PRO A 81 4.21 -1.27 7.66
CA PRO A 81 2.88 -1.69 7.25
C PRO A 81 2.45 -0.98 5.95
N PRO A 82 1.96 -1.69 4.95
CA PRO A 82 1.38 -1.05 3.78
C PRO A 82 0.03 -0.39 4.13
N ALA A 83 -0.37 0.62 3.35
CA ALA A 83 -1.64 1.30 3.54
C ALA A 83 -2.82 0.32 3.56
N GLY A 84 -3.70 0.42 4.56
CA GLY A 84 -4.84 -0.47 4.77
C GLY A 84 -4.47 -1.85 5.34
N ALA A 85 -3.28 -2.03 5.93
CA ALA A 85 -2.95 -3.21 6.72
C ALA A 85 -3.87 -3.30 7.95
N GLY A 86 -4.38 -4.49 8.27
CA GLY A 86 -5.29 -4.72 9.39
C GLY A 86 -6.75 -4.34 9.15
N GLU A 87 -7.09 -3.72 8.02
CA GLU A 87 -8.47 -3.32 7.73
C GLU A 87 -9.33 -4.40 7.07
N CYS A 88 -8.74 -5.54 6.72
CA CYS A 88 -9.47 -6.68 6.17
C CYS A 88 -10.40 -7.33 7.21
N ALA A 89 -11.37 -8.11 6.74
CA ALA A 89 -12.37 -8.72 7.60
C ALA A 89 -11.76 -9.72 8.60
N ALA A 90 -10.85 -10.59 8.17
CA ALA A 90 -10.26 -11.62 9.01
C ALA A 90 -9.55 -11.07 10.26
N PRO A 91 -8.61 -10.12 10.19
CA PRO A 91 -8.03 -9.53 11.39
C PRO A 91 -9.06 -8.88 12.32
N LYS A 92 -10.07 -8.20 11.78
CA LYS A 92 -11.12 -7.57 12.59
C LYS A 92 -11.99 -8.57 13.33
N LEU A 93 -12.35 -9.67 12.66
CA LEU A 93 -13.14 -10.74 13.28
C LEU A 93 -12.36 -11.46 14.38
N LEU A 94 -11.09 -11.80 14.14
CA LEU A 94 -10.23 -12.38 15.15
C LEU A 94 -10.01 -11.44 16.34
N GLN A 95 -9.74 -10.17 16.09
CA GLN A 95 -9.61 -9.16 17.14
C GLN A 95 -10.86 -9.10 18.02
N GLN A 96 -12.04 -9.07 17.38
CA GLN A 96 -13.31 -9.06 18.11
C GLN A 96 -13.51 -10.34 18.92
N ALA A 97 -13.18 -11.50 18.37
CA ALA A 97 -13.27 -12.77 19.09
C ALA A 97 -12.36 -12.77 20.34
N TYR A 98 -11.11 -12.34 20.22
CA TYR A 98 -10.15 -12.32 21.32
C TYR A 98 -10.50 -11.28 22.40
N LEU A 99 -11.04 -10.14 22.02
CA LEU A 99 -11.54 -9.13 22.98
C LEU A 99 -12.71 -9.64 23.84
N HIS A 100 -13.42 -10.67 23.38
CA HIS A 100 -14.54 -11.28 24.09
C HIS A 100 -14.22 -12.68 24.62
N ASP A 101 -12.95 -13.07 24.63
CA ASP A 101 -12.50 -14.42 25.06
C ASP A 101 -13.18 -15.55 24.30
N TRP A 102 -13.54 -15.31 23.02
CA TRP A 102 -14.11 -16.35 22.16
C TRP A 102 -13.01 -17.12 21.44
N LYS A 103 -13.16 -18.44 21.40
CA LYS A 103 -12.27 -19.30 20.62
C LYS A 103 -12.80 -19.44 19.18
N PRO A 104 -12.09 -18.93 18.16
CA PRO A 104 -12.44 -19.19 16.76
C PRO A 104 -12.36 -20.69 16.46
N ILE A 105 -13.36 -21.26 15.79
CA ILE A 105 -13.42 -22.68 15.42
C ILE A 105 -13.04 -22.86 13.95
N ALA A 106 -13.59 -22.02 13.07
CA ALA A 106 -13.33 -22.05 11.64
C ALA A 106 -13.52 -20.68 11.03
N MET A 107 -12.77 -20.39 9.97
CA MET A 107 -12.90 -19.15 9.20
C MET A 107 -12.65 -19.43 7.72
N ALA A 108 -13.43 -18.78 6.85
CA ALA A 108 -13.23 -18.83 5.41
C ALA A 108 -13.50 -17.46 4.81
N GLU A 109 -12.67 -17.05 3.86
CA GLU A 109 -12.81 -15.79 3.12
C GLU A 109 -13.19 -16.08 1.67
N PHE A 110 -14.18 -15.39 1.16
CA PHE A 110 -14.58 -15.46 -0.24
C PHE A 110 -14.78 -14.06 -0.82
N TRP A 111 -14.62 -13.95 -2.13
CA TRP A 111 -14.82 -12.68 -2.80
C TRP A 111 -16.31 -12.39 -3.02
N TRP A 112 -16.75 -11.21 -2.61
CA TRP A 112 -18.11 -10.72 -2.83
C TRP A 112 -18.13 -9.51 -3.75
N GLY A 113 -18.70 -9.62 -4.94
CA GLY A 113 -18.87 -8.52 -5.89
C GLY A 113 -18.15 -8.72 -7.22
N ALA A 114 -17.99 -7.62 -7.97
CA ALA A 114 -17.30 -7.62 -9.24
C ALA A 114 -15.78 -7.78 -9.04
N SER A 115 -15.11 -8.37 -10.03
CA SER A 115 -13.65 -8.52 -10.01
C SER A 115 -12.95 -7.15 -9.98
N PRO A 116 -11.93 -6.95 -9.13
CA PRO A 116 -11.11 -5.75 -9.19
C PRO A 116 -10.27 -5.72 -10.46
N LYS A 117 -9.86 -4.51 -10.89
CA LYS A 117 -9.05 -4.34 -12.11
C LYS A 117 -7.62 -4.86 -11.99
N THR A 118 -7.11 -5.00 -10.77
CA THR A 118 -5.72 -5.37 -10.49
C THR A 118 -5.48 -6.87 -10.41
N GLU A 119 -6.53 -7.65 -10.13
CA GLU A 119 -6.45 -9.09 -9.94
C GLU A 119 -7.82 -9.70 -10.27
N ILE A 120 -7.83 -10.79 -11.05
CA ILE A 120 -9.10 -11.46 -11.38
C ILE A 120 -9.59 -12.25 -10.19
N ARG A 121 -10.76 -11.89 -9.65
CA ARG A 121 -11.45 -12.59 -8.57
C ARG A 121 -12.91 -12.84 -8.93
N TYR A 122 -13.37 -14.04 -8.71
CA TYR A 122 -14.74 -14.45 -9.01
C TYR A 122 -15.62 -14.37 -7.77
N HIS A 123 -16.83 -13.86 -7.95
CA HIS A 123 -17.84 -13.79 -6.89
C HIS A 123 -18.11 -15.18 -6.28
N GLY A 124 -18.14 -15.26 -4.96
CA GLY A 124 -18.40 -16.50 -4.22
C GLY A 124 -17.23 -17.49 -4.15
N HIS A 125 -16.11 -17.23 -4.83
CA HIS A 125 -14.91 -18.08 -4.76
C HIS A 125 -14.06 -17.75 -3.54
N TYR A 126 -13.47 -18.77 -2.92
CA TYR A 126 -12.56 -18.65 -1.79
C TYR A 126 -11.17 -18.19 -2.24
N TYR A 127 -10.56 -17.32 -1.45
CA TYR A 127 -9.22 -16.79 -1.70
C TYR A 127 -8.41 -16.79 -0.41
N PRO A 128 -7.10 -17.10 -0.49
CA PRO A 128 -6.22 -16.98 0.66
C PRO A 128 -6.03 -15.52 1.06
N ALA A 129 -5.62 -15.30 2.30
CA ALA A 129 -5.21 -13.98 2.77
C ALA A 129 -4.07 -13.42 1.92
N CYS A 130 -4.08 -12.11 1.66
CA CYS A 130 -3.04 -11.49 0.86
C CYS A 130 -1.69 -11.50 1.58
N LYS A 131 -0.64 -11.96 0.87
CA LYS A 131 0.72 -12.12 1.42
C LYS A 131 1.34 -10.82 1.96
N GLY A 132 1.05 -9.69 1.31
CA GLY A 132 1.70 -8.42 1.64
C GLY A 132 1.05 -7.61 2.78
N LYS A 133 -0.18 -7.93 3.18
CA LYS A 133 -0.91 -7.16 4.20
C LYS A 133 -1.45 -8.01 5.33
N CYS A 134 -2.25 -9.02 5.01
CA CYS A 134 -2.99 -9.79 6.01
C CYS A 134 -2.17 -10.95 6.57
N GLU A 135 -1.33 -11.58 5.77
CA GLU A 135 -0.56 -12.76 6.20
C GLU A 135 0.31 -12.50 7.44
N PRO A 136 1.15 -11.43 7.53
CA PRO A 136 1.94 -11.18 8.74
C PRO A 136 1.07 -10.92 9.98
N ILE A 137 -0.06 -10.25 9.81
CA ILE A 137 -1.00 -9.98 10.90
C ILE A 137 -1.64 -11.28 11.38
N LEU A 138 -2.11 -12.12 10.47
CA LEU A 138 -2.71 -13.41 10.81
C LEU A 138 -1.68 -14.36 11.43
N GLN A 139 -0.43 -14.37 10.97
CA GLN A 139 0.66 -15.13 11.60
C GLN A 139 0.85 -14.76 13.09
N HIS A 140 0.72 -13.48 13.43
CA HIS A 140 0.73 -13.06 14.84
C HIS A 140 -0.56 -13.47 15.55
N MET A 141 -1.72 -13.15 14.99
CA MET A 141 -3.02 -13.35 15.65
C MET A 141 -3.35 -14.83 15.89
N LEU A 142 -2.87 -15.73 15.06
CA LEU A 142 -3.11 -17.18 15.18
C LEU A 142 -2.12 -17.88 16.13
N GLN A 143 -1.15 -17.18 16.72
CA GLN A 143 -0.24 -17.78 17.70
C GLN A 143 -0.99 -18.29 18.92
N GLY A 144 -0.74 -19.54 19.27
CA GLY A 144 -1.41 -20.25 20.37
C GLY A 144 -2.75 -20.89 20.01
N LEU A 145 -3.30 -20.62 18.80
CA LEU A 145 -4.46 -21.31 18.28
C LEU A 145 -4.01 -22.54 17.46
N GLU A 146 -4.67 -23.67 17.68
CA GLU A 146 -4.48 -24.84 16.83
C GLU A 146 -5.13 -24.60 15.47
N VAL A 147 -4.34 -24.61 14.42
CA VAL A 147 -4.78 -24.33 13.04
C VAL A 147 -4.30 -25.43 12.11
N ASP A 148 -5.08 -25.73 11.09
CA ASP A 148 -4.67 -26.65 10.03
C ASP A 148 -3.50 -26.09 9.22
N GLU A 149 -2.71 -26.99 8.62
CA GLU A 149 -1.64 -26.58 7.70
C GLU A 149 -2.22 -25.80 6.50
N ASN A 150 -1.52 -24.76 6.10
CA ASN A 150 -1.91 -23.96 4.95
C ASN A 150 -1.94 -24.83 3.66
N PRO A 151 -3.11 -25.08 3.06
CA PRO A 151 -3.22 -25.96 1.90
C PRO A 151 -2.45 -25.44 0.67
N MET A 152 -2.16 -24.14 0.61
CA MET A 152 -1.36 -23.53 -0.47
C MET A 152 0.11 -23.92 -0.40
N LEU A 153 0.66 -24.21 0.77
CA LEU A 153 2.03 -24.69 0.90
C LEU A 153 2.18 -26.11 0.34
N LYS A 154 1.20 -26.99 0.54
CA LYS A 154 1.19 -28.35 -0.02
C LYS A 154 1.17 -28.35 -1.55
N SER A 155 0.43 -27.43 -2.18
CA SER A 155 0.38 -27.31 -3.63
C SER A 155 1.72 -26.83 -4.22
N MET A 156 2.45 -25.97 -3.53
CA MET A 156 3.76 -25.50 -3.97
C MET A 156 4.83 -26.60 -3.88
N GLN A 157 4.83 -27.40 -2.81
CA GLN A 157 5.74 -28.55 -2.67
C GLN A 157 5.53 -29.59 -3.78
N SER A 158 4.28 -29.92 -4.09
CA SER A 158 3.95 -30.88 -5.16
C SER A 158 4.33 -30.36 -6.57
N ILE A 159 4.36 -29.07 -6.79
CA ILE A 159 4.84 -28.46 -8.04
C ILE A 159 6.38 -28.51 -8.12
N THR A 160 7.06 -28.22 -7.01
CA THR A 160 8.52 -28.29 -6.94
C THR A 160 9.02 -29.70 -7.13
N GLU A 161 8.40 -30.71 -6.51
CA GLU A 161 8.71 -32.13 -6.73
C GLU A 161 8.51 -32.56 -8.20
N LYS A 162 7.43 -32.09 -8.85
CA LYS A 162 7.20 -32.34 -10.28
C LYS A 162 8.23 -31.65 -11.19
N LEU A 163 8.72 -30.47 -10.82
CA LEU A 163 9.74 -29.75 -11.57
C LEU A 163 11.13 -30.41 -11.42
N GLU A 164 11.46 -30.96 -10.26
CA GLU A 164 12.70 -31.75 -10.06
C GLU A 164 12.73 -32.99 -10.93
N VAL A 165 11.60 -33.70 -11.08
CA VAL A 165 11.48 -34.90 -11.92
C VAL A 165 11.64 -34.59 -13.42
N VAL A 166 11.26 -33.38 -13.88
CA VAL A 166 11.41 -32.97 -15.29
C VAL A 166 12.86 -32.60 -15.64
N TYR A 167 13.71 -32.28 -14.65
CA TYR A 167 15.15 -31.97 -14.86
C TYR A 167 16.07 -33.21 -14.92
N GLU A 168 15.57 -34.40 -14.59
CA GLU A 168 16.34 -35.66 -14.67
C GLU A 168 16.16 -36.45 -16.01
N ASP A 169 15.36 -35.95 -16.94
CA ASP A 169 15.19 -36.62 -18.24
C ASP A 169 16.36 -36.35 -19.18
N GLU A 170 17.01 -37.42 -19.61
CA GLU A 170 18.26 -37.52 -20.45
C GLU A 170 18.24 -36.77 -21.80
N TRP A 171 17.33 -35.87 -22.07
CA TRP A 171 17.14 -35.22 -23.40
C TRP A 171 17.64 -33.78 -23.49
N LEU A 172 18.44 -33.31 -22.56
CA LEU A 172 19.17 -32.03 -22.67
C LEU A 172 20.69 -32.28 -22.64
N VAL A 173 21.20 -32.86 -23.74
CA VAL A 173 22.61 -32.81 -24.15
C VAL A 173 22.72 -31.99 -25.44
#